data_7b5ed98be00016587bac61df6b4be0a8
#
_entry.id   7b5ed98be00016587bac61df6b4be0a8
#
_cell.length_a   1.000
_cell.length_b   1.000
_cell.length_c   1.000
_cell.angle_alpha   90.00
_cell.angle_beta   90.00
_cell.angle_gamma   90.00
#
_symmetry.space_group_name_H-M   'P 1'
#
loop_
_entity.id
_entity.type
_entity.pdbx_description
1 polymer ?
#
loop_
_entity_poly.entity_id
_entity_poly.type
_entity_poly.pdbx_seq_one_letter_code
_entity_poly.pdbx_strand_id
1 'polypeptide(L)'
;SMYPTFKQNERLILNRIYRTKKTVPQRGEVITFESPSLSYVDPSNADLNNPTAEYENEHNGWFSKFVYNVLEIGKTSYIKRVIGLPGEHVQIKDGKVYINGEELEEKYLSENVVTESTDGAFTDLVVPEGTVFVMGDNRGASSDSRRFGCIPYDKIESKVCLRFWPLNRFGVIKN
;
A
#
# COMPACT_ATOMS: atom_id res chain seq x y z
N SER A 1 9.77 3.72 -4.74
CA SER A 1 8.82 2.59 -4.86
C SER A 1 7.65 2.86 -5.81
N MET A 2 7.34 4.13 -6.12
CA MET A 2 6.20 4.53 -6.96
C MET A 2 6.59 5.08 -8.35
N TYR A 3 7.83 4.87 -8.79
CA TYR A 3 8.23 5.17 -10.17
C TYR A 3 7.50 4.21 -11.15
N PRO A 4 7.02 4.64 -12.31
CA PRO A 4 7.16 5.98 -12.90
C PRO A 4 6.08 6.99 -12.48
N THR A 5 5.05 6.57 -11.74
CA THR A 5 3.92 7.44 -11.34
C THR A 5 4.41 8.66 -10.56
N PHE A 6 5.30 8.44 -9.59
CA PHE A 6 5.95 9.53 -8.84
C PHE A 6 7.46 9.48 -8.98
N LYS A 7 8.05 10.67 -9.12
CA LYS A 7 9.50 10.87 -9.10
C LYS A 7 9.94 11.48 -7.76
N GLN A 8 11.23 11.44 -7.51
CA GLN A 8 11.81 12.08 -6.33
C GLN A 8 11.56 13.61 -6.35
N ASN A 9 11.33 14.21 -5.18
CA ASN A 9 11.04 15.64 -5.00
C ASN A 9 9.70 16.13 -5.58
N GLU A 10 8.77 15.27 -5.95
CA GLU A 10 7.43 15.69 -6.27
C GLU A 10 6.63 15.99 -4.98
N ARG A 11 5.76 17.00 -5.05
CA ARG A 11 4.88 17.38 -3.94
C ARG A 11 3.44 16.99 -4.27
N LEU A 12 2.79 16.37 -3.30
CA LEU A 12 1.47 15.77 -3.45
C LEU A 12 0.48 16.42 -2.48
N ILE A 13 -0.77 16.53 -2.91
CA ILE A 13 -1.88 16.89 -2.03
C ILE A 13 -2.54 15.60 -1.56
N LEU A 14 -2.64 15.45 -0.24
CA LEU A 14 -3.20 14.31 0.45
C LEU A 14 -4.58 14.64 1.00
N ASN A 15 -5.55 13.76 0.80
CA ASN A 15 -6.85 13.86 1.42
C ASN A 15 -6.92 12.88 2.60
N ARG A 16 -7.08 13.42 3.80
CA ARG A 16 -7.13 12.64 5.06
C ARG A 16 -8.52 12.08 5.38
N ILE A 17 -9.40 11.95 4.38
CA ILE A 17 -10.78 11.48 4.58
C ILE A 17 -10.84 10.08 5.21
N TYR A 18 -9.87 9.23 4.93
CA TYR A 18 -9.78 7.89 5.51
C TYR A 18 -9.58 7.91 7.03
N ARG A 19 -8.96 8.95 7.55
CA ARG A 19 -8.73 9.14 8.99
C ARG A 19 -10.01 9.56 9.74
N THR A 20 -10.90 10.30 9.06
CA THR A 20 -12.11 10.88 9.66
C THR A 20 -13.38 10.10 9.34
N LYS A 21 -13.43 9.47 8.18
CA LYS A 21 -14.54 8.62 7.74
C LYS A 21 -13.97 7.25 7.42
N LYS A 22 -14.57 6.19 7.95
CA LYS A 22 -14.24 4.79 7.62
C LYS A 22 -14.62 4.48 6.16
N THR A 23 -13.94 5.13 5.21
CA THR A 23 -14.17 4.97 3.78
C THR A 23 -13.31 3.80 3.30
N VAL A 24 -13.91 2.86 2.60
CA VAL A 24 -13.21 1.73 2.00
C VAL A 24 -12.37 2.25 0.82
N PRO A 25 -11.05 1.99 0.78
CA PRO A 25 -10.23 2.32 -0.38
C PRO A 25 -10.71 1.60 -1.64
N GLN A 26 -10.57 2.25 -2.78
CA GLN A 26 -10.89 1.65 -4.08
C GLN A 26 -9.62 1.13 -4.76
N ARG A 27 -9.77 0.10 -5.58
CA ARG A 27 -8.66 -0.40 -6.41
C ARG A 27 -8.11 0.71 -7.31
N GLY A 28 -6.78 0.75 -7.43
CA GLY A 28 -6.07 1.75 -8.20
C GLY A 28 -5.75 3.03 -7.43
N GLU A 29 -6.40 3.31 -6.31
CA GLU A 29 -6.09 4.49 -5.50
C GLU A 29 -4.68 4.40 -4.91
N VAL A 30 -4.00 5.53 -4.90
CA VAL A 30 -2.72 5.64 -4.19
C VAL A 30 -2.97 6.19 -2.80
N ILE A 31 -2.52 5.45 -1.81
CA ILE A 31 -2.73 5.76 -0.39
C ILE A 31 -1.40 5.93 0.34
N THR A 32 -1.44 6.68 1.45
CA THR A 32 -0.39 6.67 2.46
C THR A 32 -0.89 5.93 3.69
N PHE A 33 0.00 5.20 4.33
CA PHE A 33 -0.30 4.43 5.53
C PHE A 33 0.92 4.35 6.44
N GLU A 34 0.68 4.06 7.71
CA GLU A 34 1.73 3.85 8.70
C GLU A 34 2.63 2.69 8.27
N SER A 35 3.94 2.87 8.38
CA SER A 35 4.92 1.82 8.07
C SER A 35 4.70 0.62 8.99
N PRO A 36 4.56 -0.62 8.47
CA PRO A 36 4.56 -1.82 9.27
C PRO A 36 5.85 -1.96 10.09
N SER A 37 5.77 -2.63 11.23
CA SER A 37 6.94 -2.92 12.09
C SER A 37 7.97 -3.79 11.37
N LEU A 38 7.49 -4.74 10.57
CA LEU A 38 8.32 -5.57 9.72
C LEU A 38 8.15 -5.14 8.26
N SER A 39 9.24 -4.77 7.62
CA SER A 39 9.27 -4.46 6.18
C SER A 39 9.39 -5.71 5.30
N TYR A 40 9.63 -6.86 5.92
CA TYR A 40 9.75 -8.17 5.28
C TYR A 40 9.40 -9.26 6.29
N VAL A 41 8.57 -10.20 5.88
CA VAL A 41 8.25 -11.43 6.60
C VAL A 41 8.90 -12.59 5.87
N ASP A 42 9.67 -13.39 6.60
CA ASP A 42 10.27 -14.61 6.04
C ASP A 42 9.16 -15.59 5.62
N PRO A 43 9.20 -16.14 4.39
CA PRO A 43 8.17 -17.07 3.93
C PRO A 43 7.95 -18.29 4.84
N SER A 44 8.96 -18.71 5.57
CA SER A 44 8.84 -19.81 6.54
C SER A 44 8.00 -19.46 7.77
N ASN A 45 7.86 -18.19 8.08
CA ASN A 45 7.14 -17.66 9.25
C ASN A 45 5.83 -16.94 8.87
N ALA A 46 5.51 -16.85 7.58
CA ALA A 46 4.33 -16.13 7.11
C ALA A 46 3.04 -16.90 7.45
N ASP A 47 2.11 -16.22 8.12
CA ASP A 47 0.77 -16.75 8.34
C ASP A 47 -0.13 -16.42 7.14
N LEU A 48 -0.25 -17.35 6.21
CA LEU A 48 -1.12 -17.20 5.03
C LEU A 48 -2.62 -17.27 5.36
N ASN A 49 -3.01 -17.71 6.57
CA ASN A 49 -4.40 -17.68 7.03
C ASN A 49 -4.77 -16.30 7.58
N ASN A 50 -3.78 -15.54 8.04
CA ASN A 50 -3.96 -14.15 8.46
C ASN A 50 -2.83 -13.27 7.89
N PRO A 51 -2.84 -13.01 6.57
CA PRO A 51 -1.77 -12.30 5.88
C PRO A 51 -1.83 -10.78 6.13
N THR A 52 -1.98 -10.37 7.38
CA THR A 52 -2.08 -8.96 7.80
C THR A 52 -0.72 -8.45 8.28
N ALA A 53 -0.36 -7.24 7.86
CA ALA A 53 0.88 -6.60 8.26
C ALA A 53 0.91 -6.36 9.77
N GLU A 54 2.06 -6.61 10.37
CA GLU A 54 2.28 -6.44 11.81
C GLU A 54 2.63 -4.99 12.13
N TYR A 55 2.06 -4.50 13.24
CA TYR A 55 2.35 -3.19 13.81
C TYR A 55 2.73 -3.34 15.27
N GLU A 56 3.78 -2.65 15.71
CA GLU A 56 4.14 -2.61 17.13
C GLU A 56 2.99 -2.02 17.93
N ASN A 57 2.79 -2.57 19.13
CA ASN A 57 1.71 -2.19 20.03
C ASN A 57 1.64 -0.67 20.20
N GLU A 58 0.44 -0.14 20.10
CA GLU A 58 0.12 1.27 20.23
C GLU A 58 0.81 1.89 21.44
N HIS A 59 1.33 3.10 21.25
CA HIS A 59 1.85 3.92 22.33
C HIS A 59 0.83 4.03 23.48
N ASN A 60 1.12 3.39 24.62
CA ASN A 60 0.27 3.39 25.79
C ASN A 60 0.36 4.75 26.49
N GLY A 61 -0.74 5.50 26.46
CA GLY A 61 -0.88 6.81 27.12
C GLY A 61 -1.49 7.86 26.17
N TRP A 62 -2.43 8.66 26.70
CA TRP A 62 -3.12 9.66 25.89
C TRP A 62 -2.17 10.73 25.32
N PHE A 63 -1.14 11.11 26.09
CA PHE A 63 -0.14 12.10 25.67
C PHE A 63 0.75 11.54 24.56
N SER A 64 1.18 10.28 24.67
CA SER A 64 1.95 9.61 23.63
C SER A 64 1.12 9.45 22.34
N LYS A 65 -0.16 9.09 22.46
CA LYS A 65 -1.10 9.05 21.32
C LYS A 65 -1.30 10.43 20.69
N PHE A 66 -1.36 11.49 21.50
CA PHE A 66 -1.47 12.87 21.01
C PHE A 66 -0.23 13.28 20.21
N VAL A 67 0.96 13.08 20.76
CA VAL A 67 2.23 13.41 20.10
C VAL A 67 2.35 12.64 18.79
N TYR A 68 2.09 11.34 18.81
CA TYR A 68 2.22 10.47 17.64
C TYR A 68 1.17 10.78 16.56
N ASN A 69 -0.10 10.96 16.95
CA ASN A 69 -1.19 11.13 15.99
C ASN A 69 -1.44 12.58 15.55
N VAL A 70 -1.10 13.57 16.38
CA VAL A 70 -1.36 14.98 16.09
C VAL A 70 -0.11 15.70 15.60
N LEU A 71 1.03 15.48 16.25
CA LEU A 71 2.29 16.12 15.87
C LEU A 71 3.09 15.31 14.84
N GLU A 72 2.71 14.03 14.61
CA GLU A 72 3.34 13.11 13.62
C GLU A 72 4.86 12.95 13.82
N ILE A 73 5.35 13.15 15.05
CA ILE A 73 6.77 13.06 15.38
C ILE A 73 7.17 11.59 15.45
N GLY A 74 8.17 11.22 14.65
CA GLY A 74 8.72 9.85 14.60
C GLY A 74 7.93 8.88 13.72
N LYS A 75 6.90 9.34 13.03
CA LYS A 75 6.07 8.50 12.16
C LYS A 75 6.68 8.36 10.77
N THR A 76 6.89 7.11 10.35
CA THR A 76 7.28 6.79 8.97
C THR A 76 6.05 6.32 8.21
N SER A 77 5.75 6.97 7.08
CA SER A 77 4.62 6.61 6.23
C SER A 77 5.10 6.06 4.90
N TYR A 78 4.44 5.00 4.44
CA TYR A 78 4.64 4.44 3.11
C TYR A 78 3.57 4.98 2.16
N ILE A 79 3.92 5.02 0.87
CA ILE A 79 3.01 5.37 -0.22
C ILE A 79 2.96 4.20 -1.21
N LYS A 80 1.77 3.66 -1.45
CA LYS A 80 1.54 2.51 -2.35
C LYS A 80 0.18 2.63 -3.04
N ARG A 81 -0.03 1.79 -4.05
CA ARG A 81 -1.28 1.65 -4.78
C ARG A 81 -2.09 0.47 -4.25
N VAL A 82 -3.39 0.66 -4.10
CA VAL A 82 -4.35 -0.40 -3.74
C VAL A 82 -4.54 -1.33 -4.93
N ILE A 83 -4.26 -2.61 -4.72
CA ILE A 83 -4.33 -3.67 -5.73
C ILE A 83 -5.46 -4.66 -5.42
N GLY A 84 -5.50 -5.20 -4.20
CA GLY A 84 -6.52 -6.14 -3.76
C GLY A 84 -7.45 -5.52 -2.72
N LEU A 85 -8.74 -5.84 -2.83
CA LEU A 85 -9.79 -5.43 -1.91
C LEU A 85 -10.22 -6.60 -1.02
N PRO A 86 -10.90 -6.36 0.12
CA PRO A 86 -11.34 -7.43 1.02
C PRO A 86 -12.10 -8.54 0.31
N GLY A 87 -11.83 -9.78 0.67
CA GLY A 87 -12.43 -10.97 0.09
C GLY A 87 -11.93 -11.37 -1.28
N GLU A 88 -11.08 -10.57 -1.91
CA GLU A 88 -10.52 -10.92 -3.22
C GLU A 88 -9.31 -11.84 -3.10
N HIS A 89 -9.22 -12.78 -4.02
CA HIS A 89 -8.06 -13.65 -4.18
C HIS A 89 -7.03 -12.93 -5.07
N VAL A 90 -5.90 -12.58 -4.48
CA VAL A 90 -4.76 -11.96 -5.18
C VAL A 90 -3.72 -13.03 -5.45
N GLN A 91 -3.32 -13.17 -6.71
CA GLN A 91 -2.24 -14.08 -7.11
C GLN A 91 -1.21 -13.32 -7.95
N ILE A 92 0.06 -13.59 -7.69
CA ILE A 92 1.18 -13.08 -8.48
C ILE A 92 1.87 -14.28 -9.11
N LYS A 93 1.70 -14.42 -10.41
CA LYS A 93 2.27 -15.51 -11.20
C LYS A 93 2.59 -15.05 -12.62
N ASP A 94 3.53 -15.70 -13.26
CA ASP A 94 3.93 -15.45 -14.66
C ASP A 94 4.24 -13.96 -14.95
N GLY A 95 4.80 -13.27 -13.95
CA GLY A 95 5.16 -11.85 -14.04
C GLY A 95 4.00 -10.87 -13.96
N LYS A 96 2.79 -11.32 -13.61
CA LYS A 96 1.54 -10.56 -13.61
C LYS A 96 0.77 -10.70 -12.31
N VAL A 97 -0.19 -9.79 -12.11
CA VAL A 97 -1.15 -9.82 -11.00
C VAL A 97 -2.49 -10.31 -11.49
N TYR A 98 -3.10 -11.21 -10.73
CA TYR A 98 -4.46 -11.74 -10.97
C TYR A 98 -5.33 -11.44 -9.77
N ILE A 99 -6.58 -11.05 -10.04
CA ILE A 99 -7.62 -10.84 -9.03
C ILE A 99 -8.77 -11.80 -9.33
N ASN A 100 -9.09 -12.68 -8.40
CA ASN A 100 -10.12 -13.71 -8.57
C ASN A 100 -9.95 -14.56 -9.85
N GLY A 101 -8.68 -14.81 -10.23
CA GLY A 101 -8.32 -15.59 -11.40
C GLY A 101 -8.25 -14.82 -12.73
N GLU A 102 -8.64 -13.55 -12.76
CA GLU A 102 -8.55 -12.68 -13.95
C GLU A 102 -7.31 -11.78 -13.89
N GLU A 103 -6.59 -11.64 -15.01
CA GLU A 103 -5.43 -10.75 -15.10
C GLU A 103 -5.84 -9.29 -14.87
N LEU A 104 -5.17 -8.63 -13.93
CA LEU A 104 -5.38 -7.21 -13.63
C LEU A 104 -4.73 -6.34 -14.71
N GLU A 105 -5.53 -5.52 -15.39
CA GLU A 105 -5.01 -4.52 -16.33
C GLU A 105 -4.40 -3.33 -15.58
N GLU A 106 -3.09 -3.14 -15.70
CA GLU A 106 -2.31 -2.17 -14.92
C GLU A 106 -1.72 -1.05 -15.79
N LYS A 107 -2.60 -0.19 -16.34
CA LYS A 107 -2.24 0.92 -17.28
C LYS A 107 -1.26 1.96 -16.70
N TYR A 108 -1.08 1.98 -15.39
CA TYR A 108 -0.17 2.90 -14.70
C TYR A 108 1.28 2.41 -14.66
N LEU A 109 1.53 1.16 -15.01
CA LEU A 109 2.87 0.61 -15.14
C LEU A 109 3.50 1.00 -16.48
N SER A 110 4.82 0.99 -16.52
CA SER A 110 5.55 1.05 -17.80
C SER A 110 5.34 -0.25 -18.59
N GLU A 111 5.50 -0.17 -19.88
CA GLU A 111 5.47 -1.36 -20.75
C GLU A 111 6.56 -2.37 -20.29
N ASN A 112 6.21 -3.65 -20.36
CA ASN A 112 7.07 -4.79 -20.01
C ASN A 112 7.54 -4.86 -18.55
N VAL A 113 6.82 -4.22 -17.61
CA VAL A 113 7.10 -4.42 -16.18
C VAL A 113 6.67 -5.82 -15.76
N VAL A 114 7.63 -6.57 -15.23
CA VAL A 114 7.40 -7.89 -14.65
C VAL A 114 7.20 -7.76 -13.15
N THR A 115 6.14 -8.37 -12.65
CA THR A 115 5.85 -8.44 -11.22
C THR A 115 6.33 -9.78 -10.66
N GLU A 116 7.54 -9.78 -10.07
CA GLU A 116 8.12 -10.99 -9.51
C GLU A 116 7.39 -11.46 -8.25
N SER A 117 7.21 -12.77 -8.15
CA SER A 117 6.69 -13.45 -6.96
C SER A 117 7.80 -13.90 -5.99
N THR A 118 9.06 -13.84 -6.42
CA THR A 118 10.19 -14.47 -5.73
C THR A 118 10.62 -13.77 -4.43
N ASP A 119 10.21 -12.51 -4.24
CA ASP A 119 10.69 -11.68 -3.14
C ASP A 119 9.74 -11.58 -1.95
N GLY A 120 8.66 -12.35 -1.89
CA GLY A 120 7.68 -12.19 -0.84
C GLY A 120 6.93 -13.46 -0.47
N ALA A 121 6.50 -13.52 0.78
CA ALA A 121 5.69 -14.61 1.31
C ALA A 121 4.22 -14.54 0.84
N PHE A 122 3.75 -13.33 0.53
CA PHE A 122 2.32 -13.04 0.32
C PHE A 122 2.02 -12.80 -1.17
N THR A 123 2.14 -13.85 -1.97
CA THR A 123 1.94 -13.77 -3.44
C THR A 123 0.74 -14.57 -3.94
N ASP A 124 0.08 -15.32 -3.07
CA ASP A 124 -1.14 -16.07 -3.33
C ASP A 124 -1.97 -16.12 -2.05
N LEU A 125 -2.99 -15.26 -1.94
CA LEU A 125 -3.78 -15.11 -0.72
C LEU A 125 -5.15 -14.51 -0.99
N VAL A 126 -6.07 -14.71 -0.06
CA VAL A 126 -7.34 -13.96 0.02
C VAL A 126 -7.13 -12.77 0.95
N VAL A 127 -7.48 -11.57 0.48
CA VAL A 127 -7.35 -10.34 1.26
C VAL A 127 -8.33 -10.37 2.44
N PRO A 128 -7.85 -10.28 3.69
CA PRO A 128 -8.72 -10.28 4.87
C PRO A 128 -9.70 -9.11 4.90
N GLU A 129 -10.85 -9.30 5.53
CA GLU A 129 -11.82 -8.23 5.78
C GLU A 129 -11.18 -7.08 6.58
N GLY A 130 -11.53 -5.85 6.20
CA GLY A 130 -10.98 -4.65 6.85
C GLY A 130 -9.54 -4.31 6.48
N THR A 131 -8.98 -4.97 5.47
CA THR A 131 -7.61 -4.72 4.97
C THR A 131 -7.60 -4.47 3.47
N VAL A 132 -6.45 -4.01 2.94
CA VAL A 132 -6.16 -3.93 1.50
C VAL A 132 -4.79 -4.50 1.19
N PHE A 133 -4.66 -5.10 0.01
CA PHE A 133 -3.37 -5.49 -0.55
C PHE A 133 -2.82 -4.34 -1.40
N VAL A 134 -1.61 -3.89 -1.10
CA VAL A 134 -1.01 -2.72 -1.76
C VAL A 134 0.32 -3.06 -2.42
N MET A 135 0.60 -2.41 -3.55
CA MET A 135 1.88 -2.58 -4.24
C MET A 135 2.45 -1.23 -4.69
N GLY A 136 3.78 -1.18 -4.79
CA GLY A 136 4.44 -0.05 -5.44
C GLY A 136 4.41 -0.19 -6.96
N ASP A 137 4.35 0.93 -7.67
CA ASP A 137 4.37 0.93 -9.14
C ASP A 137 5.76 0.53 -9.68
N ASN A 138 6.83 0.77 -8.90
CA ASN A 138 8.16 0.21 -9.19
C ASN A 138 8.26 -1.22 -8.63
N ARG A 139 7.71 -2.20 -9.35
CA ARG A 139 7.55 -3.59 -8.93
C ARG A 139 8.83 -4.26 -8.44
N GLY A 140 9.94 -4.03 -9.12
CA GLY A 140 11.24 -4.63 -8.77
C GLY A 140 11.96 -3.93 -7.59
N ALA A 141 11.52 -2.73 -7.18
CA ALA A 141 12.16 -1.96 -6.11
C ALA A 141 11.15 -1.43 -5.08
N SER A 142 10.15 -2.24 -4.74
CA SER A 142 9.13 -1.89 -3.77
C SER A 142 9.06 -2.93 -2.65
N SER A 143 9.22 -2.49 -1.40
CA SER A 143 8.73 -3.24 -0.25
C SER A 143 7.25 -2.91 -0.08
N ASP A 144 6.38 -3.90 -0.24
CA ASP A 144 4.93 -3.75 -0.25
C ASP A 144 4.24 -5.02 0.28
N SER A 145 2.93 -5.15 0.09
CA SER A 145 2.15 -6.26 0.67
C SER A 145 2.65 -7.65 0.28
N ARG A 146 3.41 -7.79 -0.80
CA ARG A 146 4.09 -9.06 -1.12
C ARG A 146 5.03 -9.52 0.00
N ARG A 147 5.63 -8.55 0.72
CA ARG A 147 6.66 -8.78 1.75
C ARG A 147 6.14 -8.70 3.17
N PHE A 148 5.21 -7.79 3.45
CA PHE A 148 4.73 -7.54 4.81
C PHE A 148 3.23 -7.83 5.04
N GLY A 149 2.48 -8.23 4.00
CA GLY A 149 1.06 -8.55 4.12
C GLY A 149 0.11 -7.36 3.86
N CYS A 150 -1.18 -7.59 4.12
CA CYS A 150 -2.25 -6.64 3.88
C CYS A 150 -2.29 -5.53 4.92
N ILE A 151 -2.70 -4.33 4.52
CA ILE A 151 -2.75 -3.14 5.39
C ILE A 151 -4.13 -2.96 5.97
N PRO A 152 -4.29 -2.93 7.31
CA PRO A 152 -5.55 -2.62 7.97
C PRO A 152 -6.03 -1.20 7.67
N TYR A 153 -7.35 -0.99 7.57
CA TYR A 153 -7.94 0.31 7.26
C TYR A 153 -7.60 1.40 8.27
N ASP A 154 -7.46 1.05 9.55
CA ASP A 154 -7.11 1.98 10.63
C ASP A 154 -5.67 2.50 10.53
N LYS A 155 -4.81 1.83 9.77
CA LYS A 155 -3.44 2.24 9.47
C LYS A 155 -3.33 3.14 8.24
N ILE A 156 -4.40 3.29 7.45
CA ILE A 156 -4.46 4.17 6.29
C ILE A 156 -4.61 5.62 6.76
N GLU A 157 -3.72 6.49 6.28
CA GLU A 157 -3.66 7.88 6.70
C GLU A 157 -4.38 8.82 5.73
N SER A 158 -4.14 8.64 4.43
CA SER A 158 -4.68 9.52 3.42
C SER A 158 -4.71 8.89 2.02
N LYS A 159 -5.50 9.49 1.14
CA LYS A 159 -5.48 9.27 -0.30
C LYS A 159 -4.66 10.35 -0.98
N VAL A 160 -3.83 9.97 -1.92
CA VAL A 160 -3.13 10.92 -2.79
C VAL A 160 -4.09 11.38 -3.89
N CYS A 161 -4.38 12.68 -3.93
CA CYS A 161 -5.37 13.23 -4.86
C CYS A 161 -4.73 13.92 -6.04
N LEU A 162 -3.69 14.70 -5.79
CA LEU A 162 -3.15 15.61 -6.77
C LEU A 162 -1.63 15.73 -6.61
N ARG A 163 -0.91 15.74 -7.73
CA ARG A 163 0.47 16.19 -7.80
C ARG A 163 0.47 17.68 -8.18
N PHE A 164 1.02 18.55 -7.33
CA PHE A 164 1.04 19.98 -7.59
C PHE A 164 2.44 20.53 -7.92
N TRP A 165 3.48 19.77 -7.70
CA TRP A 165 4.84 20.13 -8.05
C TRP A 165 5.61 18.93 -8.63
N PRO A 166 6.42 19.12 -9.68
CA PRO A 166 6.65 20.36 -10.42
C PRO A 166 5.43 20.75 -11.30
N LEU A 167 5.29 22.04 -11.61
CA LEU A 167 4.12 22.57 -12.34
C LEU A 167 3.91 21.95 -13.73
N ASN A 168 4.99 21.58 -14.41
CA ASN A 168 4.92 20.89 -15.72
C ASN A 168 4.36 19.45 -15.64
N ARG A 169 4.18 18.92 -14.43
CA ARG A 169 3.57 17.60 -14.16
C ARG A 169 2.33 17.71 -13.26
N PHE A 170 1.78 18.94 -13.15
CA PHE A 170 0.55 19.16 -12.39
C PHE A 170 -0.60 18.27 -12.92
N GLY A 171 -1.31 17.60 -12.01
CA GLY A 171 -2.47 16.80 -12.42
C GLY A 171 -3.00 15.87 -11.34
N VAL A 172 -4.20 15.38 -11.59
CA VAL A 172 -4.86 14.35 -10.77
C VAL A 172 -4.14 13.02 -10.99
N ILE A 173 -3.99 12.26 -9.93
CA ILE A 173 -3.43 10.91 -10.01
C ILE A 173 -4.50 10.00 -10.60
N LYS A 174 -4.20 9.41 -11.76
CA LYS A 174 -5.10 8.46 -12.42
C LYS A 174 -4.99 7.08 -11.77
N ASN A 175 -6.12 6.48 -11.58
CA ASN A 175 -6.26 5.07 -11.18
C ASN A 175 -5.97 4.16 -12.35
#